data_45f47622b8babe675f050331488932bc
#
_entry.id   45f47622b8babe675f050331488932bc
#
_cell.length_a   1.000
_cell.length_b   1.000
_cell.length_c   1.000
_cell.angle_alpha   90.00
_cell.angle_beta   90.00
_cell.angle_gamma   90.00
#
_symmetry.space_group_name_H-M   'P 1'
#
loop_
_entity.id
_entity.type
_entity.pdbx_description
1 polymer ?
#
loop_
_entity_poly.entity_id
_entity_poly.type
_entity_poly.pdbx_seq_one_letter_code
_entity_poly.pdbx_strand_id
1 'polypeptide(L)'
;CKKEGIKTYTCKNCGETKTESIPKTEHQWDNGKVTKEATCKEEGSKTYTCSICGDTKTEVIPKKDHTWDEGKVTKKATCTEDGLKVYTCKSCGETKEEALKATGHQHTELRNEKKATCTEEGYTGDTYCTDCGELIKKGSATEKANHNWEVTSEEKATCEKDGSKTYTCADCKETKTETIPATGHKFGDWQTVTTQSVFTGGVQKRICSICGKEAVSYTHLRAH
;
A
#
# COMPACT_ATOMS: atom_id res chain seq x y z
N CYS A 1 74.19 -14.42 22.32
CA CYS A 1 73.07 -14.45 21.36
C CYS A 1 73.51 -14.77 19.93
N LYS A 2 74.60 -14.24 19.43
CA LYS A 2 75.00 -14.40 17.99
C LYS A 2 75.82 -15.64 17.71
N LYS A 3 76.68 -16.06 18.62
CA LYS A 3 77.56 -17.22 18.41
C LYS A 3 77.51 -18.14 19.62
N GLU A 4 77.76 -19.41 19.39
CA GLU A 4 78.04 -20.38 20.43
C GLU A 4 79.35 -20.08 21.13
N GLY A 5 79.37 -20.24 22.38
CA GLY A 5 80.62 -20.19 23.15
C GLY A 5 81.38 -21.50 23.10
N ILE A 6 82.66 -21.46 23.38
CA ILE A 6 83.48 -22.66 23.51
C ILE A 6 84.13 -22.62 24.91
N LYS A 7 83.94 -23.68 25.66
CA LYS A 7 84.59 -23.88 26.93
C LYS A 7 85.69 -24.89 26.71
N THR A 8 86.95 -24.49 26.98
CA THR A 8 88.12 -25.34 26.81
C THR A 8 88.59 -25.81 28.22
N TYR A 9 88.72 -27.05 28.37
CA TYR A 9 89.26 -27.69 29.56
C TYR A 9 90.68 -28.17 29.24
N THR A 10 91.68 -27.82 30.04
CA THR A 10 93.06 -28.29 29.89
C THR A 10 93.43 -29.26 30.99
N CYS A 11 93.94 -30.41 30.65
CA CYS A 11 94.44 -31.41 31.61
C CYS A 11 95.70 -30.89 32.32
N LYS A 12 95.66 -30.82 33.62
CA LYS A 12 96.81 -30.26 34.43
C LYS A 12 98.05 -31.21 34.40
N ASN A 13 97.87 -32.46 34.08
CA ASN A 13 98.96 -33.43 34.15
C ASN A 13 99.61 -33.69 32.74
N CYS A 14 98.83 -33.63 31.67
CA CYS A 14 99.34 -33.94 30.33
C CYS A 14 99.22 -32.78 29.31
N GLY A 15 98.53 -31.67 29.67
CA GLY A 15 98.37 -30.50 28.83
C GLY A 15 97.36 -30.66 27.70
N GLU A 16 96.72 -31.87 27.54
CA GLU A 16 95.69 -32.07 26.54
C GLU A 16 94.46 -31.15 26.77
N THR A 17 93.80 -30.71 25.72
CA THR A 17 92.63 -29.82 25.73
C THR A 17 91.40 -30.53 25.23
N LYS A 18 90.27 -30.39 25.92
CA LYS A 18 88.92 -30.78 25.51
C LYS A 18 88.07 -29.54 25.37
N THR A 19 87.35 -29.41 24.27
CA THR A 19 86.40 -28.31 24.04
C THR A 19 84.97 -28.79 24.17
N GLU A 20 84.10 -27.97 24.74
CA GLU A 20 82.66 -28.16 24.85
C GLU A 20 82.01 -26.92 24.34
N SER A 21 80.99 -27.03 23.46
CA SER A 21 80.22 -25.90 22.94
C SER A 21 79.22 -25.41 24.03
N ILE A 22 79.15 -24.14 24.22
CA ILE A 22 78.18 -23.47 25.06
C ILE A 22 77.05 -22.98 24.13
N PRO A 23 75.78 -23.42 24.31
CA PRO A 23 74.68 -22.95 23.45
C PRO A 23 74.54 -21.45 23.45
N LYS A 24 74.04 -20.90 22.33
CA LYS A 24 73.70 -19.47 22.23
C LYS A 24 72.69 -19.09 23.27
N THR A 25 72.91 -17.95 23.94
CA THR A 25 71.91 -17.37 24.84
C THR A 25 70.76 -16.75 24.05
N GLU A 26 69.56 -16.85 24.57
CA GLU A 26 68.39 -16.19 23.95
C GLU A 26 68.57 -14.68 24.03
N HIS A 27 67.92 -13.96 23.09
CA HIS A 27 67.92 -12.50 23.09
C HIS A 27 67.12 -11.95 24.29
N GLN A 28 67.66 -11.02 25.01
CA GLN A 28 66.95 -10.24 26.01
C GLN A 28 66.52 -8.91 25.41
N TRP A 29 65.27 -8.91 24.89
CA TRP A 29 64.72 -7.72 24.28
C TRP A 29 64.29 -6.70 25.32
N ASP A 30 64.51 -5.41 24.99
CA ASP A 30 64.00 -4.28 25.80
C ASP A 30 62.47 -4.15 25.64
N ASN A 31 61.87 -3.10 26.23
CA ASN A 31 60.43 -2.81 26.16
C ASN A 31 59.97 -2.36 24.75
N GLY A 32 60.90 -2.19 23.82
CA GLY A 32 60.64 -1.69 22.48
C GLY A 32 60.25 -0.20 22.46
N LYS A 33 60.72 0.50 21.46
CA LYS A 33 60.42 1.88 21.16
C LYS A 33 59.56 1.97 19.91
N VAL A 34 58.47 2.77 19.97
CA VAL A 34 57.72 3.12 18.76
C VAL A 34 58.61 3.95 17.87
N THR A 35 58.95 3.47 16.70
CA THR A 35 59.82 4.14 15.74
C THR A 35 59.03 4.84 14.64
N LYS A 36 57.76 4.37 14.40
CA LYS A 36 56.79 5.04 13.57
C LYS A 36 55.40 4.87 14.18
N GLU A 37 54.70 5.94 14.41
CA GLU A 37 53.31 5.89 14.87
C GLU A 37 52.40 5.38 13.75
N ALA A 38 51.44 4.49 14.10
CA ALA A 38 50.39 4.07 13.19
C ALA A 38 49.39 5.21 12.98
N THR A 39 48.96 5.40 11.74
CA THR A 39 47.86 6.29 11.35
C THR A 39 46.71 5.44 10.81
N CYS A 40 45.59 6.04 10.43
CA CYS A 40 44.54 5.33 9.75
C CYS A 40 44.89 4.97 8.29
N LYS A 41 45.95 5.56 7.71
CA LYS A 41 46.45 5.26 6.36
C LYS A 41 47.66 4.32 6.35
N GLU A 42 48.51 4.42 7.35
CA GLU A 42 49.79 3.70 7.38
C GLU A 42 49.96 2.95 8.68
N GLU A 43 50.57 1.77 8.56
CA GLU A 43 50.99 0.98 9.69
C GLU A 43 52.14 1.67 10.41
N GLY A 44 52.18 1.50 11.70
CA GLY A 44 53.29 1.92 12.54
C GLY A 44 54.34 0.80 12.71
N SER A 45 55.41 1.11 13.41
CA SER A 45 56.43 0.13 13.78
C SER A 45 56.94 0.36 15.20
N LYS A 46 57.22 -0.75 15.89
CA LYS A 46 57.86 -0.79 17.20
C LYS A 46 59.14 -1.61 17.09
N THR A 47 60.26 -1.03 17.45
CA THR A 47 61.57 -1.69 17.38
C THR A 47 62.05 -2.02 18.79
N TYR A 48 62.45 -3.27 18.96
CA TYR A 48 63.07 -3.81 20.18
C TYR A 48 64.54 -4.01 19.97
N THR A 49 65.37 -3.73 20.98
CA THR A 49 66.80 -3.92 20.94
C THR A 49 67.22 -4.95 22.00
N CYS A 50 68.06 -5.91 21.61
CA CYS A 50 68.62 -6.87 22.52
C CYS A 50 69.68 -6.18 23.41
N SER A 51 69.51 -6.17 24.74
CA SER A 51 70.41 -5.58 25.70
C SER A 51 71.81 -6.24 25.75
N ILE A 52 71.91 -7.48 25.25
CA ILE A 52 73.16 -8.24 25.28
C ILE A 52 74.01 -8.07 24.01
N CYS A 53 73.40 -8.03 22.85
CA CYS A 53 74.14 -8.06 21.57
C CYS A 53 73.80 -6.92 20.61
N GLY A 54 72.86 -6.04 20.95
CA GLY A 54 72.48 -4.89 20.16
C GLY A 54 71.63 -5.19 18.91
N ASP A 55 71.26 -6.48 18.70
CA ASP A 55 70.37 -6.83 17.59
C ASP A 55 68.99 -6.21 17.75
N THR A 56 68.34 -5.88 16.63
CA THR A 56 67.02 -5.28 16.62
C THR A 56 66.00 -6.17 15.96
N LYS A 57 64.77 -6.18 16.47
CA LYS A 57 63.57 -6.75 15.81
C LYS A 57 62.51 -5.68 15.72
N THR A 58 61.73 -5.68 14.65
CA THR A 58 60.64 -4.74 14.43
C THR A 58 59.31 -5.48 14.37
N GLU A 59 58.33 -4.99 15.11
CA GLU A 59 56.95 -5.41 15.05
C GLU A 59 56.09 -4.35 14.36
N VAL A 60 55.15 -4.76 13.54
CA VAL A 60 54.19 -3.86 12.87
C VAL A 60 53.12 -3.49 13.88
N ILE A 61 52.81 -2.20 13.98
CA ILE A 61 51.65 -1.68 14.68
C ILE A 61 50.54 -1.49 13.63
N PRO A 62 49.40 -2.18 13.74
CA PRO A 62 48.33 -2.10 12.76
C PRO A 62 47.78 -0.69 12.60
N LYS A 63 47.21 -0.40 11.41
CA LYS A 63 46.55 0.89 11.15
C LYS A 63 45.47 1.16 12.17
N LYS A 64 45.28 2.40 12.54
CA LYS A 64 44.18 2.85 13.38
C LYS A 64 42.89 2.93 12.57
N ASP A 65 41.77 2.74 13.22
CA ASP A 65 40.45 2.93 12.59
C ASP A 65 40.24 4.40 12.21
N HIS A 66 39.45 4.62 11.14
CA HIS A 66 39.02 5.96 10.77
C HIS A 66 38.05 6.54 11.78
N THR A 67 38.29 7.77 12.20
CA THR A 67 37.33 8.53 13.01
C THR A 67 36.55 9.47 12.12
N TRP A 68 35.35 9.05 11.78
CA TRP A 68 34.47 9.79 10.89
C TRP A 68 33.80 10.98 11.60
N ASP A 69 33.49 12.02 10.83
CA ASP A 69 32.65 13.13 11.27
C ASP A 69 31.15 12.72 11.28
N GLU A 70 30.26 13.67 11.55
CA GLU A 70 28.79 13.43 11.56
C GLU A 70 28.22 13.20 10.17
N GLY A 71 28.98 13.38 9.12
CA GLY A 71 28.60 13.29 7.73
C GLY A 71 27.72 14.44 7.26
N LYS A 72 27.88 14.81 6.00
CA LYS A 72 27.12 15.88 5.34
C LYS A 72 26.24 15.29 4.26
N VAL A 73 24.94 15.63 4.24
CA VAL A 73 24.05 15.30 3.14
C VAL A 73 24.43 16.17 1.94
N THR A 74 24.96 15.56 0.90
CA THR A 74 25.37 16.21 -0.35
C THR A 74 24.28 16.16 -1.40
N LYS A 75 23.42 15.11 -1.38
CA LYS A 75 22.21 14.99 -2.17
C LYS A 75 21.07 14.53 -1.25
N LYS A 76 19.98 15.27 -1.20
CA LYS A 76 18.78 14.83 -0.47
C LYS A 76 18.08 13.70 -1.25
N ALA A 77 17.54 12.70 -0.54
CA ALA A 77 16.65 11.72 -1.13
C ALA A 77 15.35 12.40 -1.62
N THR A 78 14.83 11.94 -2.72
CA THR A 78 13.50 12.30 -3.25
C THR A 78 12.54 11.13 -3.08
N CYS A 79 11.32 11.25 -3.58
CA CYS A 79 10.37 10.14 -3.57
C CYS A 79 10.89 8.91 -4.32
N THR A 80 11.63 9.11 -5.41
CA THR A 80 12.06 8.05 -6.33
C THR A 80 13.57 7.82 -6.38
N GLU A 81 14.37 8.80 -5.95
CA GLU A 81 15.82 8.71 -6.01
C GLU A 81 16.47 8.71 -4.63
N ASP A 82 17.48 7.86 -4.49
CA ASP A 82 18.31 7.85 -3.30
C ASP A 82 19.11 9.15 -3.16
N GLY A 83 19.24 9.61 -1.94
CA GLY A 83 20.14 10.69 -1.57
C GLY A 83 21.54 10.17 -1.26
N LEU A 84 22.45 11.07 -0.89
CA LEU A 84 23.83 10.76 -0.58
C LEU A 84 24.30 11.52 0.65
N LYS A 85 24.88 10.80 1.61
CA LYS A 85 25.56 11.35 2.77
C LYS A 85 27.03 10.98 2.72
N VAL A 86 27.89 11.97 2.84
CA VAL A 86 29.35 11.82 2.78
C VAL A 86 29.95 12.11 4.16
N TYR A 87 30.74 11.17 4.65
CA TYR A 87 31.51 11.30 5.89
C TYR A 87 32.97 11.53 5.56
N THR A 88 33.66 12.35 6.36
CA THR A 88 35.09 12.64 6.22
C THR A 88 35.83 12.19 7.47
N CYS A 89 36.91 11.46 7.28
CA CYS A 89 37.78 11.10 8.39
C CYS A 89 38.49 12.34 8.92
N LYS A 90 38.28 12.62 10.22
CA LYS A 90 38.89 13.81 10.94
C LYS A 90 40.39 13.79 10.92
N SER A 91 41.02 12.63 10.82
CA SER A 91 42.48 12.47 10.92
C SER A 91 43.19 12.51 9.58
N CYS A 92 42.58 12.00 8.50
CA CYS A 92 43.26 11.83 7.21
C CYS A 92 42.52 12.43 6.02
N GLY A 93 41.30 12.96 6.20
CA GLY A 93 40.52 13.58 5.16
C GLY A 93 39.88 12.59 4.12
N GLU A 94 40.05 11.29 4.34
CA GLU A 94 39.43 10.29 3.48
C GLU A 94 37.91 10.31 3.64
N THR A 95 37.18 10.05 2.55
CA THR A 95 35.71 10.12 2.55
C THR A 95 35.09 8.74 2.35
N LYS A 96 33.94 8.51 2.96
CA LYS A 96 33.04 7.40 2.67
C LYS A 96 31.66 7.91 2.37
N GLU A 97 30.95 7.23 1.51
CA GLU A 97 29.61 7.56 1.07
C GLU A 97 28.59 6.59 1.66
N GLU A 98 27.42 7.10 1.99
CA GLU A 98 26.26 6.34 2.43
C GLU A 98 25.03 6.81 1.64
N ALA A 99 24.35 5.86 0.99
CA ALA A 99 23.10 6.15 0.29
C ALA A 99 21.96 6.35 1.30
N LEU A 100 21.26 7.47 1.17
CA LEU A 100 20.00 7.74 1.87
C LEU A 100 18.86 7.23 1.00
N LYS A 101 18.14 6.22 1.45
CA LYS A 101 17.06 5.62 0.67
C LYS A 101 16.01 6.64 0.25
N ALA A 102 15.50 6.47 -0.97
CA ALA A 102 14.36 7.21 -1.48
C ALA A 102 13.19 7.14 -0.49
N THR A 103 12.50 8.27 -0.30
CA THR A 103 11.44 8.40 0.71
C THR A 103 10.15 7.69 0.32
N GLY A 104 9.97 7.38 -0.97
CA GLY A 104 8.73 6.87 -1.51
C GLY A 104 7.63 7.95 -1.56
N HIS A 105 6.44 7.55 -1.96
CA HIS A 105 5.27 8.43 -2.05
C HIS A 105 4.39 8.28 -0.80
N GLN A 106 4.88 8.73 0.35
CA GLN A 106 4.21 8.52 1.64
C GLN A 106 3.09 9.55 1.88
N HIS A 107 3.22 10.76 1.36
CA HIS A 107 2.21 11.81 1.51
C HIS A 107 1.42 11.91 0.21
N THR A 108 0.12 11.60 0.27
CA THR A 108 -0.74 11.60 -0.90
C THR A 108 -2.02 12.41 -0.66
N GLU A 109 -2.57 12.96 -1.73
CA GLU A 109 -3.87 13.63 -1.73
C GLU A 109 -4.75 13.12 -2.87
N LEU A 110 -6.06 13.16 -2.65
CA LEU A 110 -7.07 12.83 -3.66
C LEU A 110 -7.47 14.11 -4.40
N ARG A 111 -7.47 14.06 -5.74
CA ARG A 111 -7.90 15.15 -6.61
C ARG A 111 -8.95 14.67 -7.60
N ASN A 112 -9.74 15.61 -8.14
CA ASN A 112 -10.74 15.34 -9.20
C ASN A 112 -11.84 14.34 -8.78
N GLU A 113 -12.08 14.12 -7.49
CA GLU A 113 -13.22 13.32 -7.05
C GLU A 113 -14.53 13.99 -7.51
N LYS A 114 -15.45 13.20 -8.06
CA LYS A 114 -16.78 13.63 -8.46
C LYS A 114 -17.81 12.65 -7.92
N LYS A 115 -18.74 13.13 -7.12
CA LYS A 115 -19.84 12.30 -6.61
C LYS A 115 -20.81 11.97 -7.76
N ALA A 116 -21.21 10.71 -7.86
CA ALA A 116 -22.26 10.29 -8.81
C ALA A 116 -23.60 10.96 -8.48
N THR A 117 -24.33 11.33 -9.50
CA THR A 117 -25.73 11.75 -9.42
C THR A 117 -26.60 10.70 -10.13
N CYS A 118 -27.92 10.82 -10.06
CA CYS A 118 -28.81 9.91 -10.81
C CYS A 118 -28.76 10.14 -12.32
N THR A 119 -28.18 11.26 -12.80
CA THR A 119 -28.03 11.58 -14.22
C THR A 119 -26.61 11.44 -14.74
N GLU A 120 -25.61 11.57 -13.86
CA GLU A 120 -24.20 11.54 -14.24
C GLU A 120 -23.42 10.54 -13.38
N GLU A 121 -22.48 9.87 -14.04
CA GLU A 121 -21.50 9.02 -13.36
C GLU A 121 -20.58 9.86 -12.47
N GLY A 122 -20.15 9.27 -11.38
CA GLY A 122 -19.13 9.84 -10.51
C GLY A 122 -17.73 9.43 -10.92
N TYR A 123 -16.75 9.86 -10.15
CA TYR A 123 -15.34 9.52 -10.30
C TYR A 123 -14.68 9.40 -8.93
N THR A 124 -13.92 8.33 -8.70
CA THR A 124 -13.30 8.07 -7.40
C THR A 124 -12.14 9.00 -7.07
N GLY A 125 -11.73 9.83 -8.03
CA GLY A 125 -10.59 10.74 -7.89
C GLY A 125 -9.24 10.09 -8.16
N ASP A 126 -8.27 10.92 -8.48
CA ASP A 126 -6.88 10.55 -8.72
C ASP A 126 -6.05 10.80 -7.46
N THR A 127 -5.18 9.86 -7.11
CA THR A 127 -4.27 10.01 -5.97
C THR A 127 -2.92 10.54 -6.45
N TYR A 128 -2.51 11.70 -5.96
CA TYR A 128 -1.22 12.34 -6.26
C TYR A 128 -0.32 12.37 -5.03
N CYS A 129 0.98 12.26 -5.25
CA CYS A 129 1.96 12.55 -4.21
C CYS A 129 2.06 14.06 -3.97
N THR A 130 1.94 14.50 -2.71
CA THR A 130 2.06 15.93 -2.38
C THR A 130 3.49 16.44 -2.43
N ASP A 131 4.49 15.56 -2.27
CA ASP A 131 5.90 15.94 -2.22
C ASP A 131 6.50 16.15 -3.63
N CYS A 132 6.10 15.34 -4.62
CA CYS A 132 6.64 15.42 -5.99
C CYS A 132 5.60 15.71 -7.07
N GLY A 133 4.31 15.67 -6.75
CA GLY A 133 3.21 15.92 -7.69
C GLY A 133 2.89 14.76 -8.63
N GLU A 134 3.56 13.61 -8.49
CA GLU A 134 3.35 12.46 -9.36
C GLU A 134 1.99 11.79 -9.13
N LEU A 135 1.36 11.34 -10.21
CA LEU A 135 0.13 10.55 -10.16
C LEU A 135 0.46 9.12 -9.70
N ILE A 136 0.02 8.77 -8.50
CA ILE A 136 0.27 7.46 -7.90
C ILE A 136 -0.78 6.44 -8.31
N LYS A 137 -2.05 6.88 -8.33
CA LYS A 137 -3.16 6.03 -8.70
C LYS A 137 -4.22 6.84 -9.43
N LYS A 138 -4.59 6.38 -10.62
CA LYS A 138 -5.72 6.92 -11.36
C LYS A 138 -7.02 6.40 -10.76
N GLY A 139 -8.01 7.28 -10.63
CA GLY A 139 -9.35 6.91 -10.24
C GLY A 139 -10.11 6.15 -11.32
N SER A 140 -11.34 5.81 -11.02
CA SER A 140 -12.28 5.14 -11.94
C SER A 140 -13.64 5.81 -11.89
N ALA A 141 -14.38 5.71 -12.98
CA ALA A 141 -15.78 6.09 -13.01
C ALA A 141 -16.58 5.21 -12.04
N THR A 142 -17.56 5.81 -11.39
CA THR A 142 -18.55 5.11 -10.57
C THR A 142 -19.91 5.19 -11.25
N GLU A 143 -20.72 4.16 -11.07
CA GLU A 143 -22.07 4.12 -11.61
C GLU A 143 -22.91 5.30 -11.10
N LYS A 144 -23.94 5.66 -11.90
CA LYS A 144 -24.91 6.68 -11.51
C LYS A 144 -25.62 6.26 -10.23
N ALA A 145 -25.96 7.24 -9.41
CA ALA A 145 -26.79 7.01 -8.24
C ALA A 145 -28.23 6.63 -8.65
N ASN A 146 -28.91 5.89 -7.81
CA ASN A 146 -30.32 5.58 -8.02
C ASN A 146 -31.17 6.84 -7.92
N HIS A 147 -32.27 6.88 -8.71
CA HIS A 147 -33.27 7.93 -8.57
C HIS A 147 -34.03 7.79 -7.26
N ASN A 148 -34.23 8.91 -6.58
CA ASN A 148 -35.06 9.03 -5.39
C ASN A 148 -36.50 9.38 -5.82
N TRP A 149 -37.30 8.36 -6.13
CA TRP A 149 -38.65 8.51 -6.65
C TRP A 149 -39.66 8.88 -5.56
N GLU A 150 -40.37 9.98 -5.75
CA GLU A 150 -41.50 10.40 -4.91
C GLU A 150 -42.77 10.40 -5.77
N VAL A 151 -43.91 9.95 -5.20
CA VAL A 151 -45.20 9.99 -5.87
C VAL A 151 -45.70 11.42 -5.90
N THR A 152 -45.83 11.95 -7.09
CA THR A 152 -46.31 13.35 -7.29
C THR A 152 -47.73 13.46 -7.80
N SER A 153 -48.27 12.39 -8.42
CA SER A 153 -49.67 12.34 -8.84
C SER A 153 -50.16 10.88 -8.87
N GLU A 154 -51.42 10.69 -8.51
CA GLU A 154 -52.07 9.38 -8.63
C GLU A 154 -53.50 9.61 -9.11
N GLU A 155 -53.81 8.98 -10.27
CA GLU A 155 -55.19 8.87 -10.79
C GLU A 155 -55.63 7.43 -10.60
N LYS A 156 -56.70 7.23 -9.83
CA LYS A 156 -57.19 5.90 -9.51
C LYS A 156 -57.84 5.24 -10.74
N ALA A 157 -57.59 3.97 -10.92
CA ALA A 157 -58.27 3.17 -11.93
C ALA A 157 -59.77 3.08 -11.62
N THR A 158 -60.57 3.10 -12.68
CA THR A 158 -62.00 2.82 -12.60
C THR A 158 -62.31 1.42 -13.15
N CYS A 159 -63.57 1.06 -13.19
CA CYS A 159 -63.95 -0.25 -13.79
C CYS A 159 -63.61 -0.34 -15.28
N GLU A 160 -63.57 0.77 -16.00
CA GLU A 160 -63.42 0.79 -17.47
C GLU A 160 -62.19 1.54 -17.95
N LYS A 161 -61.60 2.37 -17.11
CA LYS A 161 -60.47 3.22 -17.45
C LYS A 161 -59.29 2.89 -16.52
N ASP A 162 -58.14 2.73 -17.12
CA ASP A 162 -56.87 2.62 -16.37
C ASP A 162 -56.63 3.88 -15.56
N GLY A 163 -56.03 3.68 -14.40
CA GLY A 163 -55.44 4.73 -13.60
C GLY A 163 -53.98 4.95 -13.92
N SER A 164 -53.35 5.94 -13.29
CA SER A 164 -51.92 6.18 -13.46
C SER A 164 -51.29 6.65 -12.16
N LYS A 165 -50.02 6.31 -11.99
CA LYS A 165 -49.21 6.79 -10.84
C LYS A 165 -47.96 7.39 -11.38
N THR A 166 -47.77 8.69 -11.17
CA THR A 166 -46.62 9.43 -11.62
C THR A 166 -45.66 9.64 -10.45
N TYR A 167 -44.39 9.30 -10.71
CA TYR A 167 -43.29 9.50 -9.80
C TYR A 167 -42.38 10.60 -10.36
N THR A 168 -41.86 11.42 -9.51
CA THR A 168 -40.84 12.43 -9.86
C THR A 168 -39.61 12.19 -8.99
N CYS A 169 -38.44 12.16 -9.59
CA CYS A 169 -37.20 12.06 -8.84
C CYS A 169 -36.96 13.36 -8.07
N ALA A 170 -36.75 13.26 -6.75
CA ALA A 170 -36.51 14.41 -5.89
C ALA A 170 -35.27 15.21 -6.32
N ASP A 171 -34.25 14.52 -6.84
CA ASP A 171 -32.94 15.09 -7.18
C ASP A 171 -32.90 15.71 -8.58
N CYS A 172 -33.24 14.94 -9.62
CA CYS A 172 -33.11 15.41 -11.01
C CYS A 172 -34.42 15.86 -11.67
N LYS A 173 -35.56 15.71 -11.00
CA LYS A 173 -36.91 16.08 -11.50
C LYS A 173 -37.39 15.23 -12.70
N GLU A 174 -36.68 14.20 -13.07
CA GLU A 174 -37.16 13.24 -14.08
C GLU A 174 -38.46 12.57 -13.58
N THR A 175 -39.38 12.28 -14.51
CA THR A 175 -40.65 11.68 -14.19
C THR A 175 -40.82 10.32 -14.86
N LYS A 176 -41.45 9.40 -14.17
CA LYS A 176 -41.94 8.13 -14.74
C LYS A 176 -43.40 7.91 -14.34
N THR A 177 -44.18 7.33 -15.24
CA THR A 177 -45.58 7.01 -14.99
C THR A 177 -45.81 5.51 -15.12
N GLU A 178 -46.45 4.94 -14.15
CA GLU A 178 -46.91 3.56 -14.15
C GLU A 178 -48.41 3.53 -14.35
N THR A 179 -48.91 2.66 -15.26
CA THR A 179 -50.33 2.46 -15.49
C THR A 179 -50.88 1.51 -14.44
N ILE A 180 -52.01 1.88 -13.82
CA ILE A 180 -52.78 1.05 -12.91
C ILE A 180 -53.93 0.46 -13.73
N PRO A 181 -53.95 -0.84 -14.01
CA PRO A 181 -55.00 -1.42 -14.87
C PRO A 181 -56.40 -1.19 -14.35
N ALA A 182 -57.38 -1.00 -15.25
CA ALA A 182 -58.79 -0.91 -14.94
C ALA A 182 -59.22 -2.12 -14.08
N THR A 183 -60.02 -1.85 -13.07
CA THR A 183 -60.43 -2.86 -12.06
C THR A 183 -61.45 -3.88 -12.63
N GLY A 184 -62.01 -3.57 -13.80
CA GLY A 184 -63.08 -4.37 -14.36
C GLY A 184 -64.41 -4.18 -13.55
N HIS A 185 -65.46 -4.77 -14.07
CA HIS A 185 -66.73 -4.72 -13.38
C HIS A 185 -66.88 -5.91 -12.42
N LYS A 186 -67.24 -5.62 -11.19
CA LYS A 186 -67.62 -6.63 -10.19
C LYS A 186 -69.16 -6.69 -10.09
N PHE A 187 -69.77 -7.45 -11.00
CA PHE A 187 -71.22 -7.60 -10.98
C PHE A 187 -71.69 -8.54 -9.87
N GLY A 188 -72.81 -8.18 -9.25
CA GLY A 188 -73.56 -9.05 -8.35
C GLY A 188 -74.36 -10.11 -9.09
N ASP A 189 -75.24 -10.81 -8.37
CA ASP A 189 -76.08 -11.86 -8.95
C ASP A 189 -77.12 -11.28 -9.91
N TRP A 190 -77.53 -12.12 -10.87
CA TRP A 190 -78.61 -11.76 -11.78
C TRP A 190 -79.93 -11.62 -11.06
N GLN A 191 -80.60 -10.50 -11.23
CA GLN A 191 -81.94 -10.23 -10.71
C GLN A 191 -82.95 -10.28 -11.86
N THR A 192 -84.01 -11.06 -11.69
CA THR A 192 -85.08 -11.15 -12.70
C THR A 192 -85.88 -9.84 -12.67
N VAL A 193 -85.94 -9.15 -13.80
CA VAL A 193 -86.74 -7.95 -14.02
C VAL A 193 -88.10 -8.32 -14.57
N THR A 194 -88.11 -9.22 -15.55
CA THR A 194 -89.37 -9.82 -16.09
C THR A 194 -89.17 -11.28 -16.16
N THR A 195 -90.17 -12.04 -15.71
CA THR A 195 -90.20 -13.52 -15.84
C THR A 195 -90.54 -13.90 -17.26
N GLN A 196 -89.84 -14.92 -17.74
CA GLN A 196 -90.16 -15.52 -19.05
C GLN A 196 -91.58 -16.09 -19.03
N SER A 197 -92.39 -15.82 -20.06
CA SER A 197 -93.68 -16.44 -20.29
C SER A 197 -93.71 -17.17 -21.68
N VAL A 198 -94.78 -17.86 -21.99
CA VAL A 198 -94.93 -18.55 -23.29
C VAL A 198 -94.96 -17.60 -24.50
N PHE A 199 -95.07 -16.28 -24.23
CA PHE A 199 -95.17 -15.26 -25.31
C PHE A 199 -94.08 -14.20 -25.22
N THR A 200 -93.34 -14.13 -24.13
CA THR A 200 -92.34 -13.07 -23.90
C THR A 200 -91.09 -13.65 -23.36
N GLY A 201 -89.89 -13.17 -23.87
CA GLY A 201 -88.60 -13.48 -23.31
C GLY A 201 -88.44 -12.91 -21.90
N GLY A 202 -87.66 -13.55 -21.03
CA GLY A 202 -87.32 -13.00 -19.71
C GLY A 202 -86.18 -12.02 -19.84
N VAL A 203 -86.16 -11.05 -18.96
CA VAL A 203 -85.10 -10.09 -18.84
C VAL A 203 -84.51 -10.20 -17.44
N GLN A 204 -83.18 -10.36 -17.37
CA GLN A 204 -82.43 -10.32 -16.12
C GLN A 204 -81.41 -9.16 -16.15
N LYS A 205 -81.12 -8.50 -15.03
CA LYS A 205 -80.10 -7.51 -14.88
C LYS A 205 -79.22 -7.82 -13.70
N ARG A 206 -78.00 -7.36 -13.78
CA ARG A 206 -77.05 -7.31 -12.67
C ARG A 206 -76.35 -5.97 -12.63
N ILE A 207 -75.93 -5.54 -11.47
CA ILE A 207 -75.34 -4.21 -11.27
C ILE A 207 -73.91 -4.37 -10.74
N CYS A 208 -73.01 -3.63 -11.31
CA CYS A 208 -71.62 -3.58 -10.80
C CYS A 208 -71.64 -2.87 -9.43
N SER A 209 -71.09 -3.54 -8.40
CA SER A 209 -71.03 -2.99 -7.02
C SER A 209 -70.06 -1.82 -6.89
N ILE A 210 -69.21 -1.59 -7.86
CA ILE A 210 -68.19 -0.52 -7.81
C ILE A 210 -68.71 0.74 -8.55
N CYS A 211 -69.20 0.63 -9.73
CA CYS A 211 -69.57 1.80 -10.57
C CYS A 211 -71.06 1.91 -10.88
N GLY A 212 -71.90 0.97 -10.49
CA GLY A 212 -73.32 0.99 -10.72
C GLY A 212 -73.77 0.63 -12.13
N LYS A 213 -72.81 0.30 -13.03
CA LYS A 213 -73.16 -0.08 -14.42
C LYS A 213 -74.03 -1.32 -14.42
N GLU A 214 -75.13 -1.26 -15.19
CA GLU A 214 -76.04 -2.38 -15.38
C GLU A 214 -75.57 -3.26 -16.57
N ALA A 215 -75.63 -4.55 -16.38
CA ALA A 215 -75.56 -5.54 -17.47
C ALA A 215 -76.95 -6.23 -17.56
N VAL A 216 -77.47 -6.35 -18.78
CA VAL A 216 -78.78 -6.90 -19.04
C VAL A 216 -78.64 -8.17 -19.92
N SER A 217 -79.33 -9.19 -19.57
CA SER A 217 -79.39 -10.43 -20.32
C SER A 217 -80.85 -10.72 -20.73
N TYR A 218 -81.04 -11.05 -21.99
CA TYR A 218 -82.34 -11.39 -22.53
C TYR A 218 -82.42 -12.93 -22.80
N THR A 219 -83.39 -13.56 -22.27
CA THR A 219 -83.66 -14.99 -22.64
C THR A 219 -84.66 -15.05 -23.81
N HIS A 220 -84.23 -15.58 -24.92
CA HIS A 220 -85.06 -15.69 -26.09
C HIS A 220 -85.87 -17.00 -26.02
N LEU A 221 -87.09 -16.94 -26.51
CA LEU A 221 -87.86 -18.14 -26.75
C LEU A 221 -87.24 -18.95 -27.89
N ARG A 222 -86.91 -20.18 -27.65
CA ARG A 222 -86.55 -21.06 -28.77
C ARG A 222 -87.81 -21.32 -29.60
N ALA A 223 -87.78 -20.93 -30.86
CA ALA A 223 -88.78 -21.46 -31.84
C ALA A 223 -88.60 -22.95 -31.97
N HIS A 224 -89.63 -23.73 -31.72
CA HIS A 224 -89.71 -25.10 -32.03
C HIS A 224 -90.21 -25.26 -33.47
#